data_101b9b145a2d9b92e9f398f09ffbe63e
#
_entry.id   101b9b145a2d9b92e9f398f09ffbe63e
#
_cell.length_a   1.000
_cell.length_b   1.000
_cell.length_c   1.000
_cell.angle_alpha   90.00
_cell.angle_beta   90.00
_cell.angle_gamma   90.00
#
_symmetry.space_group_name_H-M   'P 1'
#
loop_
_entity.id
_entity.type
_entity.pdbx_description
1 polymer ?
#
loop_
_entity_poly.entity_id
_entity_poly.type
_entity_poly.pdbx_seq_one_letter_code
_entity_poly.pdbx_strand_id
1 'polypeptide(L)'
;MGFTRGTYTVDAFDCIHGHFQKRKYDSWNRDFITSVRSPVERTISSYYKALTKNKGRRDPHQIRLKVEKLSLIEYAEMKANEMTEVYFNNASPADFAFIGITEQYKRSIERFEDYIGVQVKKYDKKNITKTKDFVSAKERQIIAEIMSKDMEFYNEVLRRTK
;
A
#
# COMPACT_ATOMS: atom_id res chain seq x y z
N MET A 1 -4.33 22.48 -2.44
CA MET A 1 -5.35 22.76 -1.42
C MET A 1 -4.91 22.06 -0.15
N GLY A 2 -4.55 22.83 0.87
CA GLY A 2 -4.16 22.29 2.18
C GLY A 2 -5.41 21.90 2.95
N PHE A 3 -5.42 20.69 3.49
CA PHE A 3 -6.45 20.26 4.41
C PHE A 3 -6.25 21.02 5.73
N THR A 4 -7.09 22.00 5.98
CA THR A 4 -7.26 22.57 7.31
C THR A 4 -7.84 21.49 8.22
N ARG A 5 -7.32 21.36 9.43
CA ARG A 5 -7.85 20.50 10.50
C ARG A 5 -9.23 21.00 10.94
N GLY A 6 -10.25 20.70 10.16
CA GLY A 6 -11.63 20.83 10.60
C GLY A 6 -12.07 19.53 11.27
N THR A 7 -12.74 19.58 12.38
CA THR A 7 -13.51 18.48 12.96
C THR A 7 -14.69 18.21 12.03
N TYR A 8 -14.52 17.31 11.08
CA TYR A 8 -15.63 16.86 10.24
C TYR A 8 -16.43 15.81 11.02
N THR A 9 -17.74 15.99 11.10
CA THR A 9 -18.64 14.94 11.57
C THR A 9 -18.68 13.82 10.52
N VAL A 10 -18.59 12.57 10.95
CA VAL A 10 -18.54 11.36 10.11
C VAL A 10 -19.70 11.27 9.15
N ASP A 11 -20.86 11.79 9.55
CA ASP A 11 -22.11 11.75 8.79
C ASP A 11 -22.17 12.71 7.60
N ALA A 12 -21.12 13.54 7.44
CA ALA A 12 -21.03 14.48 6.32
C ALA A 12 -20.48 13.87 5.02
N PHE A 13 -20.02 12.61 5.03
CA PHE A 13 -19.37 11.99 3.87
C PHE A 13 -19.80 10.53 3.68
N ASP A 14 -20.17 10.18 2.46
CA ASP A 14 -20.45 8.80 2.05
C ASP A 14 -19.16 7.96 1.98
N CYS A 15 -18.04 8.59 1.66
CA CYS A 15 -16.75 7.93 1.53
C CYS A 15 -15.60 8.88 1.86
N ILE A 16 -14.59 8.39 2.60
CA ILE A 16 -13.33 9.09 2.83
C ILE A 16 -12.22 8.32 2.14
N HIS A 17 -11.56 8.99 1.19
CA HIS A 17 -10.42 8.43 0.45
C HIS A 17 -9.12 9.14 0.82
N GLY A 18 -8.04 8.37 1.05
CA GLY A 18 -6.72 8.94 1.32
C GLY A 18 -5.69 7.92 1.78
N HIS A 19 -4.48 8.42 2.05
CA HIS A 19 -3.42 7.68 2.71
C HIS A 19 -3.47 7.95 4.21
N PHE A 20 -4.17 7.12 4.95
CA PHE A 20 -4.30 7.24 6.40
C PHE A 20 -4.09 5.89 7.07
N GLN A 21 -3.75 5.94 8.36
CA GLN A 21 -3.66 4.75 9.19
C GLN A 21 -5.07 4.32 9.60
N LYS A 22 -5.38 3.02 9.51
CA LYS A 22 -6.70 2.45 9.85
C LYS A 22 -7.14 2.87 11.25
N ARG A 23 -6.24 2.83 12.24
CA ARG A 23 -6.53 3.20 13.64
C ARG A 23 -7.19 4.57 13.83
N LYS A 24 -6.97 5.49 12.89
CA LYS A 24 -7.58 6.83 12.96
C LYS A 24 -9.10 6.78 12.92
N TYR A 25 -9.67 5.71 12.38
CA TYR A 25 -11.09 5.56 12.12
C TYR A 25 -11.67 4.25 12.70
N ASP A 26 -10.92 3.53 13.55
CA ASP A 26 -11.36 2.26 14.14
C ASP A 26 -12.63 2.39 15.01
N SER A 27 -12.86 3.58 15.60
CA SER A 27 -14.09 3.85 16.37
C SER A 27 -15.32 4.09 15.48
N TRP A 28 -15.15 4.17 14.17
CA TRP A 28 -16.24 4.39 13.25
C TRP A 28 -16.83 3.06 12.81
N ASN A 29 -18.15 2.92 12.95
CA ASN A 29 -18.87 1.76 12.45
C ASN A 29 -19.05 1.88 10.92
N ARG A 30 -17.97 1.67 10.17
CA ARG A 30 -17.90 1.83 8.71
C ARG A 30 -17.05 0.73 8.08
N ASP A 31 -17.34 0.45 6.83
CA ASP A 31 -16.58 -0.49 6.01
C ASP A 31 -15.22 0.08 5.63
N PHE A 32 -14.18 -0.68 5.92
CA PHE A 32 -12.83 -0.39 5.42
C PHE A 32 -12.59 -1.13 4.12
N ILE A 33 -12.18 -0.39 3.11
CA ILE A 33 -11.76 -0.94 1.84
C ILE A 33 -10.31 -0.55 1.56
N THR A 34 -9.55 -1.44 0.93
CA THR A 34 -8.14 -1.17 0.58
C THR A 34 -7.71 -1.93 -0.66
N SER A 35 -6.52 -1.63 -1.16
CA SER A 35 -5.83 -2.46 -2.14
C SER A 35 -4.43 -2.77 -1.67
N VAL A 36 -3.99 -4.00 -1.91
CA VAL A 36 -2.67 -4.47 -1.57
C VAL A 36 -1.87 -4.82 -2.83
N ARG A 37 -0.57 -4.83 -2.67
CA ARG A 37 0.39 -5.27 -3.66
C ARG A 37 1.39 -6.21 -2.98
N SER A 38 2.00 -7.13 -3.74
CA SER A 38 3.12 -7.92 -3.23
C SER A 38 4.10 -7.04 -2.47
N PRO A 39 4.38 -7.30 -1.19
CA PRO A 39 5.28 -6.49 -0.37
C PRO A 39 6.66 -6.35 -0.99
N VAL A 40 7.18 -7.42 -1.60
CA VAL A 40 8.45 -7.42 -2.33
C VAL A 40 8.42 -6.42 -3.49
N GLU A 41 7.41 -6.52 -4.36
CA GLU A 41 7.28 -5.63 -5.53
C GLU A 41 6.98 -4.18 -5.12
N ARG A 42 6.25 -4.00 -4.03
CA ARG A 42 5.98 -2.67 -3.45
C ARG A 42 7.27 -2.02 -2.99
N THR A 43 8.10 -2.76 -2.23
CA THR A 43 9.38 -2.28 -1.69
C THR A 43 10.36 -1.95 -2.80
N ILE A 44 10.57 -2.85 -3.76
CA ILE A 44 11.41 -2.61 -4.93
C ILE A 44 10.96 -1.36 -5.70
N SER A 45 9.66 -1.26 -5.99
CA SER A 45 9.10 -0.12 -6.72
C SER A 45 9.24 1.20 -5.96
N SER A 46 9.08 1.17 -4.63
CA SER A 46 9.21 2.32 -3.75
C SER A 46 10.65 2.82 -3.68
N TYR A 47 11.63 1.90 -3.57
CA TYR A 47 13.05 2.18 -3.59
C TYR A 47 13.46 2.96 -4.84
N TYR A 48 13.23 2.39 -6.04
CA TYR A 48 13.60 3.05 -7.29
C TYR A 48 12.85 4.36 -7.53
N LYS A 49 11.59 4.44 -7.12
CA LYS A 49 10.83 5.69 -7.17
C LYS A 49 11.42 6.76 -6.24
N ALA A 50 11.92 6.38 -5.07
CA ALA A 50 12.55 7.29 -4.13
C ALA A 50 13.91 7.79 -4.63
N LEU A 51 14.69 6.94 -5.31
CA LEU A 51 15.96 7.33 -5.95
C LEU A 51 15.75 8.34 -7.08
N THR A 52 14.74 8.13 -7.92
CA THR A 52 14.51 8.95 -9.12
C THR A 52 13.78 10.27 -8.86
N LYS A 53 13.03 10.38 -7.76
CA LYS A 53 12.31 11.61 -7.44
C LYS A 53 13.22 12.67 -6.85
N ASN A 54 13.43 13.75 -7.62
CA ASN A 54 14.26 14.90 -7.23
C ASN A 54 13.51 16.04 -6.54
N LYS A 55 12.25 15.91 -6.18
CA LYS A 55 11.45 17.07 -5.75
C LYS A 55 10.81 16.93 -4.38
N GLY A 56 11.29 17.73 -3.45
CA GLY A 56 10.51 18.58 -2.55
C GLY A 56 9.58 17.95 -1.51
N ARG A 57 9.38 16.68 -1.49
CA ARG A 57 8.71 16.04 -0.35
C ARG A 57 9.74 15.75 0.73
N ARG A 58 9.55 16.36 1.87
CA ARG A 58 10.30 16.09 3.12
C ARG A 58 9.84 14.75 3.71
N ASP A 59 9.92 13.68 2.92
CA ASP A 59 9.73 12.31 3.43
C ASP A 59 11.03 11.89 4.12
N PRO A 60 11.05 11.70 5.44
CA PRO A 60 12.27 11.34 6.18
C PRO A 60 12.96 10.11 5.62
N HIS A 61 12.19 9.12 5.15
CA HIS A 61 12.74 7.90 4.56
C HIS A 61 13.44 8.16 3.22
N GLN A 62 12.93 9.08 2.40
CA GLN A 62 13.60 9.46 1.14
C GLN A 62 14.88 10.26 1.40
N ILE A 63 14.86 11.12 2.42
CA ILE A 63 16.06 11.87 2.84
C ILE A 63 17.12 10.87 3.29
N ARG A 64 16.79 10.00 4.21
CA ARG A 64 17.69 8.98 4.75
C ARG A 64 18.27 8.10 3.67
N LEU A 65 17.44 7.57 2.77
CA LEU A 65 17.84 6.76 1.62
C LEU A 65 18.96 7.43 0.80
N LYS A 66 18.81 8.73 0.52
CA LYS A 66 19.75 9.48 -0.34
C LYS A 66 21.01 9.92 0.39
N VAL A 67 20.89 10.34 1.63
CA VAL A 67 22.02 10.81 2.46
C VAL A 67 22.92 9.64 2.84
N GLU A 68 22.33 8.54 3.30
CA GLU A 68 23.06 7.35 3.75
C GLU A 68 23.37 6.38 2.59
N LYS A 69 22.88 6.65 1.36
CA LYS A 69 23.05 5.82 0.17
C LYS A 69 22.65 4.35 0.42
N LEU A 70 21.52 4.17 1.08
CA LEU A 70 21.04 2.83 1.46
C LEU A 70 20.89 1.92 0.24
N SER A 71 21.33 0.68 0.38
CA SER A 71 21.03 -0.40 -0.56
C SER A 71 19.55 -0.75 -0.54
N LEU A 72 19.10 -1.57 -1.48
CA LEU A 72 17.72 -2.05 -1.53
C LEU A 72 17.34 -2.85 -0.28
N ILE A 73 18.27 -3.64 0.27
CA ILE A 73 18.04 -4.45 1.49
C ILE A 73 17.91 -3.54 2.71
N GLU A 74 18.84 -2.62 2.93
CA GLU A 74 18.77 -1.65 4.04
C GLU A 74 17.49 -0.79 3.95
N TYR A 75 17.06 -0.44 2.74
CA TYR A 75 15.77 0.23 2.55
C TYR A 75 14.60 -0.67 2.93
N ALA A 76 14.66 -1.97 2.61
CA ALA A 76 13.63 -2.92 3.02
C ALA A 76 13.57 -3.05 4.54
N GLU A 77 14.71 -3.13 5.23
CA GLU A 77 14.79 -3.16 6.69
C GLU A 77 14.18 -1.92 7.32
N MET A 78 14.47 -0.74 6.79
CA MET A 78 13.89 0.54 7.24
C MET A 78 12.36 0.57 7.07
N LYS A 79 11.81 -0.19 6.14
CA LYS A 79 10.38 -0.25 5.79
C LYS A 79 9.70 -1.55 6.25
N ALA A 80 10.37 -2.35 7.08
CA ALA A 80 9.88 -3.65 7.51
C ALA A 80 8.46 -3.57 8.05
N ASN A 81 7.58 -4.41 7.50
CA ASN A 81 6.19 -4.58 7.91
C ASN A 81 5.34 -3.29 8.03
N GLU A 82 5.75 -2.21 7.32
CA GLU A 82 5.07 -0.90 7.38
C GLU A 82 3.58 -0.99 7.01
N MET A 83 3.22 -1.89 6.10
CA MET A 83 1.83 -2.04 5.66
C MET A 83 0.95 -2.58 6.80
N THR A 84 1.34 -3.67 7.42
CA THR A 84 0.56 -4.31 8.48
C THR A 84 0.63 -3.53 9.80
N GLU A 85 1.82 -3.11 10.22
CA GLU A 85 2.00 -2.48 11.53
C GLU A 85 1.57 -1.02 11.55
N VAL A 86 1.94 -0.24 10.53
CA VAL A 86 1.69 1.21 10.54
C VAL A 86 0.36 1.57 9.87
N TYR A 87 0.10 1.06 8.66
CA TYR A 87 -1.11 1.44 7.94
C TYR A 87 -2.34 0.66 8.40
N PHE A 88 -2.22 -0.65 8.61
CA PHE A 88 -3.35 -1.49 8.99
C PHE A 88 -3.50 -1.67 10.49
N ASN A 89 -2.54 -1.21 11.30
CA ASN A 89 -2.58 -1.33 12.76
C ASN A 89 -2.76 -2.77 13.22
N ASN A 90 -2.04 -3.70 12.60
CA ASN A 90 -2.13 -5.16 12.81
C ASN A 90 -3.52 -5.76 12.57
N ALA A 91 -4.39 -5.08 11.82
CA ALA A 91 -5.67 -5.64 11.42
C ALA A 91 -5.48 -6.88 10.54
N SER A 92 -6.38 -7.84 10.65
CA SER A 92 -6.44 -9.00 9.77
C SER A 92 -7.14 -8.68 8.44
N PRO A 93 -6.97 -9.48 7.39
CA PRO A 93 -7.76 -9.32 6.17
C PRO A 93 -9.28 -9.38 6.39
N ALA A 94 -9.75 -10.01 7.47
CA ALA A 94 -11.17 -10.07 7.82
C ALA A 94 -11.75 -8.74 8.29
N ASP A 95 -10.89 -7.81 8.74
CA ASP A 95 -11.30 -6.48 9.21
C ASP A 95 -11.58 -5.49 8.08
N PHE A 96 -11.47 -5.95 6.83
CA PHE A 96 -11.74 -5.15 5.64
C PHE A 96 -12.92 -5.74 4.87
N ALA A 97 -13.90 -4.91 4.55
CA ALA A 97 -15.05 -5.30 3.74
C ALA A 97 -14.65 -5.62 2.30
N PHE A 98 -13.60 -4.96 1.79
CA PHE A 98 -13.06 -5.26 0.47
C PHE A 98 -11.54 -5.06 0.43
N ILE A 99 -10.82 -6.02 -0.20
CA ILE A 99 -9.40 -5.88 -0.52
C ILE A 99 -9.17 -6.20 -2.00
N GLY A 100 -8.67 -5.19 -2.74
CA GLY A 100 -8.19 -5.36 -4.11
C GLY A 100 -6.74 -5.84 -4.13
N ILE A 101 -6.34 -6.55 -5.18
CA ILE A 101 -4.97 -7.02 -5.42
C ILE A 101 -4.43 -6.33 -6.68
N THR A 102 -3.36 -5.57 -6.52
CA THR A 102 -2.80 -4.76 -7.63
C THR A 102 -2.33 -5.63 -8.79
N GLU A 103 -1.78 -6.82 -8.53
CA GLU A 103 -1.34 -7.77 -9.55
C GLU A 103 -2.52 -8.40 -10.31
N GLN A 104 -3.68 -8.43 -9.69
CA GLN A 104 -4.95 -8.93 -10.28
C GLN A 104 -5.92 -7.77 -10.52
N TYR A 105 -5.42 -6.65 -11.06
CA TYR A 105 -6.14 -5.38 -11.10
C TYR A 105 -7.52 -5.48 -11.74
N LYS A 106 -7.61 -6.11 -12.94
CA LYS A 106 -8.89 -6.26 -13.65
C LYS A 106 -9.90 -7.01 -12.80
N ARG A 107 -9.53 -8.19 -12.30
CA ARG A 107 -10.37 -9.00 -11.42
C ARG A 107 -10.76 -8.27 -10.14
N SER A 108 -9.84 -7.49 -9.58
CA SER A 108 -10.11 -6.69 -8.38
C SER A 108 -11.15 -5.60 -8.64
N ILE A 109 -11.13 -4.99 -9.82
CA ILE A 109 -12.15 -4.00 -10.20
C ILE A 109 -13.51 -4.68 -10.42
N GLU A 110 -13.57 -5.78 -11.15
CA GLU A 110 -14.82 -6.55 -11.37
C GLU A 110 -15.46 -6.93 -10.02
N ARG A 111 -14.68 -7.46 -9.09
CA ARG A 111 -15.14 -7.75 -7.73
C ARG A 111 -15.57 -6.52 -6.95
N PHE A 112 -14.92 -5.38 -7.17
CA PHE A 112 -15.27 -4.13 -6.52
C PHE A 112 -16.57 -3.56 -7.07
N GLU A 113 -16.79 -3.64 -8.37
CA GLU A 113 -18.05 -3.28 -9.03
C GLU A 113 -19.23 -4.10 -8.45
N ASP A 114 -19.03 -5.42 -8.29
CA ASP A 114 -20.02 -6.29 -7.67
C ASP A 114 -20.29 -5.90 -6.20
N TYR A 115 -19.25 -5.55 -5.45
CA TYR A 115 -19.36 -5.13 -4.06
C TYR A 115 -20.13 -3.82 -3.88
N ILE A 116 -19.86 -2.81 -4.74
CA ILE A 116 -20.51 -1.49 -4.62
C ILE A 116 -21.81 -1.37 -5.43
N GLY A 117 -22.12 -2.34 -6.29
CA GLY A 117 -23.30 -2.32 -7.18
C GLY A 117 -23.24 -1.26 -8.29
N VAL A 118 -22.06 -0.74 -8.61
CA VAL A 118 -21.88 0.33 -9.61
C VAL A 118 -20.70 0.04 -10.52
N GLN A 119 -20.87 0.21 -11.85
CA GLN A 119 -19.77 0.06 -12.80
C GLN A 119 -18.77 1.22 -12.69
N VAL A 120 -17.49 0.86 -12.61
CA VAL A 120 -16.38 1.82 -12.57
C VAL A 120 -16.02 2.24 -13.98
N LYS A 121 -15.99 3.55 -14.24
CA LYS A 121 -15.55 4.08 -15.55
C LYS A 121 -14.13 3.65 -15.87
N LYS A 122 -13.82 3.49 -17.17
CA LYS A 122 -12.49 3.13 -17.68
C LYS A 122 -11.37 3.88 -16.97
N TYR A 123 -10.34 3.14 -16.59
CA TYR A 123 -9.16 3.65 -15.90
C TYR A 123 -7.90 3.29 -16.69
N ASP A 124 -6.98 4.24 -16.77
CA ASP A 124 -5.69 4.05 -17.41
C ASP A 124 -4.65 3.56 -16.40
N LYS A 125 -3.76 2.68 -16.87
CA LYS A 125 -2.64 2.20 -16.07
C LYS A 125 -1.65 3.35 -15.82
N LYS A 126 -1.67 3.92 -14.60
CA LYS A 126 -0.80 5.04 -14.20
C LYS A 126 0.31 4.58 -13.26
N ASN A 127 1.38 5.38 -13.15
CA ASN A 127 2.47 5.18 -12.19
C ASN A 127 3.34 3.93 -12.40
N ILE A 128 3.68 3.59 -13.65
CA ILE A 128 4.68 2.56 -13.95
C ILE A 128 6.07 3.12 -13.67
N THR A 129 6.85 2.47 -12.82
CA THR A 129 8.26 2.79 -12.61
C THR A 129 9.03 2.34 -13.84
N LYS A 130 9.54 3.30 -14.64
CA LYS A 130 10.14 3.04 -15.96
C LYS A 130 11.51 2.37 -15.88
N THR A 131 12.28 2.65 -14.85
CA THR A 131 13.63 2.12 -14.65
C THR A 131 13.69 1.36 -13.35
N LYS A 132 13.95 0.06 -13.44
CA LYS A 132 14.30 -0.80 -12.31
C LYS A 132 15.50 -1.62 -12.76
N ASP A 133 16.55 -1.62 -11.96
CA ASP A 133 17.63 -2.56 -12.18
C ASP A 133 17.15 -3.99 -11.92
N PHE A 134 17.89 -4.94 -12.43
CA PHE A 134 17.61 -6.34 -12.17
C PHE A 134 17.78 -6.63 -10.66
N VAL A 135 16.72 -7.15 -10.04
CA VAL A 135 16.74 -7.63 -8.65
C VAL A 135 16.73 -9.15 -8.66
N SER A 136 17.78 -9.74 -8.11
CA SER A 136 17.97 -11.20 -8.11
C SER A 136 16.90 -11.93 -7.30
N ALA A 137 16.72 -13.23 -7.56
CA ALA A 137 15.82 -14.07 -6.77
C ALA A 137 16.22 -14.12 -5.29
N LYS A 138 17.53 -14.11 -4.99
CA LYS A 138 18.06 -14.08 -3.62
C LYS A 138 17.68 -12.80 -2.89
N GLU A 139 17.84 -11.63 -3.52
CA GLU A 139 17.43 -10.36 -2.91
C GLU A 139 15.92 -10.31 -2.68
N ARG A 140 15.11 -10.81 -3.62
CA ARG A 140 13.66 -10.92 -3.45
C ARG A 140 13.26 -11.80 -2.27
N GLN A 141 13.98 -12.89 -2.07
CA GLN A 141 13.78 -13.78 -0.91
C GLN A 141 14.11 -13.06 0.40
N ILE A 142 15.27 -12.39 0.48
CA ILE A 142 15.66 -11.61 1.66
C ILE A 142 14.61 -10.53 1.97
N ILE A 143 14.13 -9.80 0.96
CA ILE A 143 13.08 -8.80 1.14
C ILE A 143 11.79 -9.45 1.66
N ALA A 144 11.41 -10.62 1.15
CA ALA A 144 10.22 -11.33 1.62
C ALA A 144 10.34 -11.75 3.09
N GLU A 145 11.51 -12.17 3.53
CA GLU A 145 11.79 -12.53 4.93
C GLU A 145 11.73 -11.30 5.84
N ILE A 146 12.33 -10.17 5.44
CA ILE A 146 12.25 -8.89 6.15
C ILE A 146 10.79 -8.43 6.29
N MET A 147 9.98 -8.61 5.23
CA MET A 147 8.58 -8.22 5.16
C MET A 147 7.62 -9.33 5.61
N SER A 148 8.03 -10.20 6.53
CA SER A 148 7.32 -11.45 6.86
C SER A 148 5.84 -11.24 7.21
N LYS A 149 5.51 -10.26 8.06
CA LYS A 149 4.11 -9.96 8.42
C LYS A 149 3.30 -9.40 7.26
N ASP A 150 3.90 -8.52 6.46
CA ASP A 150 3.26 -8.00 5.24
C ASP A 150 3.03 -9.13 4.22
N MET A 151 3.97 -10.08 4.10
CA MET A 151 3.84 -11.27 3.24
C MET A 151 2.76 -12.22 3.75
N GLU A 152 2.67 -12.43 5.06
CA GLU A 152 1.62 -13.26 5.66
C GLU A 152 0.23 -12.68 5.36
N PHE A 153 0.03 -11.39 5.61
CA PHE A 153 -1.19 -10.69 5.27
C PHE A 153 -1.54 -10.81 3.78
N TYR A 154 -0.58 -10.54 2.91
CA TYR A 154 -0.77 -10.62 1.46
C TYR A 154 -1.14 -12.03 0.99
N ASN A 155 -0.46 -13.05 1.50
CA ASN A 155 -0.75 -14.44 1.18
C ASN A 155 -2.14 -14.89 1.67
N GLU A 156 -2.58 -14.39 2.81
CA GLU A 156 -3.94 -14.63 3.30
C GLU A 156 -4.98 -13.98 2.39
N VAL A 157 -4.76 -12.73 1.95
CA VAL A 157 -5.62 -12.07 0.97
C VAL A 157 -5.70 -12.88 -0.33
N LEU A 158 -4.56 -13.38 -0.84
CA LEU A 158 -4.53 -14.22 -2.03
C LEU A 158 -5.36 -15.51 -1.87
N ARG A 159 -5.34 -16.13 -0.69
CA ARG A 159 -6.14 -17.34 -0.40
C ARG A 159 -7.64 -17.06 -0.38
N ARG A 160 -8.05 -15.94 0.20
CA ARG A 160 -9.45 -15.53 0.32
C ARG A 160 -10.07 -15.05 -1.00
N THR A 161 -9.25 -14.71 -1.98
CA THR A 161 -9.70 -14.12 -3.26
C THR A 161 -9.61 -15.08 -4.44
N LYS A 162 -9.25 -16.35 -4.19
CA LYS A 162 -9.33 -17.42 -5.19
C LYS A 162 -10.78 -17.78 -5.45
#